data_555594eca0fdb3244347cd41b34af25e
#
_entry.id   555594eca0fdb3244347cd41b34af25e
#
_cell.length_a   1.000
_cell.length_b   1.000
_cell.length_c   1.000
_cell.angle_alpha   90.00
_cell.angle_beta   90.00
_cell.angle_gamma   90.00
#
_symmetry.space_group_name_H-M   'P 1'
#
loop_
_entity.id
_entity.type
_entity.pdbx_description
1 polymer ?
#
loop_
_entity_poly.entity_id
_entity_poly.type
_entity_poly.pdbx_seq_one_letter_code
_entity_poly.pdbx_strand_id
1 'polypeptide(L)'
;MLSPSSSHALRAMSLDAIRGFESAARHLSFTAAAEELCITQSAVSKQVKNLEDALGAALFLRGGKGLSLTTKGRELYEAARAALGQLASAVDRLQAVDRESVAVTATPSFAAL
;
A
#
# COMPACT_ATOMS: atom_id res chain seq x y z
N MET A 1 -15.58 7.09 14.01
CA MET A 1 -14.91 6.45 15.17
C MET A 1 -14.80 4.96 14.95
N LEU A 2 -13.65 4.40 15.23
CA LEU A 2 -13.40 2.98 15.01
C LEU A 2 -13.98 2.14 16.13
N SER A 3 -14.55 0.98 15.77
CA SER A 3 -14.98 0.00 16.75
C SER A 3 -13.75 -0.60 17.43
N PRO A 4 -13.88 -1.19 18.63
CA PRO A 4 -12.74 -1.88 19.25
C PRO A 4 -12.12 -2.96 18.35
N SER A 5 -12.98 -3.67 17.62
CA SER A 5 -12.54 -4.72 16.69
C SER A 5 -11.71 -4.15 15.55
N SER A 6 -12.19 -3.05 14.94
CA SER A 6 -11.49 -2.38 13.86
C SER A 6 -10.17 -1.79 14.33
N SER A 7 -10.16 -1.17 15.51
CA SER A 7 -8.92 -0.61 16.08
C SER A 7 -7.88 -1.70 16.31
N HIS A 8 -8.32 -2.86 16.81
CA HIS A 8 -7.40 -3.96 17.07
C HIS A 8 -6.78 -4.49 15.77
N ALA A 9 -7.62 -4.71 14.74
CA ALA A 9 -7.15 -5.18 13.45
C ALA A 9 -6.18 -4.19 12.82
N LEU A 10 -6.50 -2.89 12.84
CA LEU A 10 -5.64 -1.86 12.26
C LEU A 10 -4.30 -1.79 12.96
N ARG A 11 -4.28 -2.01 14.29
CA ARG A 11 -3.05 -1.98 15.06
C ARG A 11 -2.10 -3.11 14.64
N ALA A 12 -2.67 -4.24 14.22
CA ALA A 12 -1.89 -5.39 13.76
C ALA A 12 -1.42 -5.25 12.32
N MET A 13 -1.96 -4.27 11.57
CA MET A 13 -1.64 -4.06 10.15
C MET A 13 -0.64 -2.93 9.99
N SER A 14 0.50 -3.23 9.36
CA SER A 14 1.50 -2.20 9.07
C SER A 14 1.20 -1.54 7.73
N LEU A 15 1.74 -0.35 7.52
CA LEU A 15 1.65 0.31 6.23
C LEU A 15 2.33 -0.52 5.14
N ASP A 16 3.46 -1.15 5.48
CA ASP A 16 4.15 -2.02 4.52
C ASP A 16 3.27 -3.20 4.11
N ALA A 17 2.53 -3.79 5.05
CA ALA A 17 1.62 -4.87 4.73
C ALA A 17 0.51 -4.40 3.79
N ILE A 18 -0.03 -3.21 4.04
CA ILE A 18 -1.05 -2.63 3.16
C ILE A 18 -0.49 -2.37 1.77
N ARG A 19 0.72 -1.81 1.69
CA ARG A 19 1.38 -1.55 0.40
C ARG A 19 1.65 -2.85 -0.36
N GLY A 20 2.13 -3.87 0.34
CA GLY A 20 2.38 -5.18 -0.26
C GLY A 20 1.11 -5.80 -0.81
N PHE A 21 0.04 -5.74 -0.03
CA PHE A 21 -1.25 -6.27 -0.45
C PHE A 21 -1.81 -5.49 -1.65
N GLU A 22 -1.79 -4.17 -1.60
CA GLU A 22 -2.31 -3.34 -2.69
C GLU A 22 -1.59 -3.62 -4.00
N SER A 23 -0.27 -3.71 -3.95
CA SER A 23 0.53 -4.00 -5.14
C SER A 23 0.25 -5.40 -5.67
N ALA A 24 0.18 -6.40 -4.78
CA ALA A 24 -0.11 -7.77 -5.19
C ALA A 24 -1.50 -7.89 -5.80
N ALA A 25 -2.47 -7.19 -5.25
CA ALA A 25 -3.85 -7.19 -5.75
C ALA A 25 -3.95 -6.49 -7.12
N ARG A 26 -3.27 -5.37 -7.25
CA ARG A 26 -3.31 -4.60 -8.50
C ARG A 26 -2.68 -5.36 -9.65
N HIS A 27 -1.59 -6.04 -9.38
CA HIS A 27 -0.89 -6.84 -10.40
C HIS A 27 -1.44 -8.26 -10.51
N LEU A 28 -2.19 -8.72 -9.53
CA LEU A 28 -2.58 -10.12 -9.36
C LEU A 28 -1.35 -11.05 -9.50
N SER A 29 -0.26 -10.61 -8.87
CA SER A 29 1.03 -11.30 -8.96
C SER A 29 1.90 -10.88 -7.78
N PHE A 30 2.36 -11.84 -6.99
CA PHE A 30 3.30 -11.58 -5.90
C PHE A 30 4.68 -11.23 -6.44
N THR A 31 5.06 -11.82 -7.56
CA THR A 31 6.34 -11.53 -8.21
C THR A 31 6.38 -10.08 -8.70
N ALA A 32 5.33 -9.64 -9.38
CA ALA A 32 5.27 -8.27 -9.88
C ALA A 32 5.25 -7.26 -8.75
N ALA A 33 4.54 -7.57 -7.66
CA ALA A 33 4.51 -6.71 -6.48
C ALA A 33 5.90 -6.58 -5.85
N ALA A 34 6.62 -7.70 -5.76
CA ALA A 34 7.97 -7.71 -5.21
C ALA A 34 8.90 -6.82 -6.04
N GLU A 35 8.78 -6.89 -7.36
CA GLU A 35 9.57 -6.05 -8.26
C GLU A 35 9.23 -4.58 -8.08
N GLU A 36 7.95 -4.24 -8.03
CA GLU A 36 7.52 -2.85 -7.86
C GLU A 36 8.02 -2.26 -6.54
N LEU A 37 7.97 -3.04 -5.46
CA LEU A 37 8.32 -2.57 -4.13
C LEU A 37 9.79 -2.78 -3.78
N CYS A 38 10.56 -3.38 -4.68
CA CYS A 38 11.98 -3.67 -4.48
C CYS A 38 12.23 -4.52 -3.23
N ILE A 39 11.38 -5.53 -3.04
CA ILE A 39 11.51 -6.50 -1.94
C ILE A 39 11.41 -7.90 -2.52
N THR A 40 11.60 -8.91 -1.68
CA THR A 40 11.51 -10.29 -2.12
C THR A 40 10.05 -10.73 -2.24
N GLN A 41 9.82 -11.75 -3.05
CA GLN A 41 8.50 -12.36 -3.17
C GLN A 41 8.05 -12.95 -1.83
N SER A 42 8.97 -13.54 -1.06
CA SER A 42 8.64 -14.06 0.27
C SER A 42 8.20 -12.95 1.21
N ALA A 43 8.77 -11.76 1.09
CA ALA A 43 8.37 -10.61 1.91
C ALA A 43 6.94 -10.19 1.57
N VAL A 44 6.59 -10.11 0.29
CA VAL A 44 5.21 -9.81 -0.14
C VAL A 44 4.25 -10.87 0.40
N SER A 45 4.62 -12.12 0.25
CA SER A 45 3.81 -13.25 0.71
C SER A 45 3.55 -13.16 2.21
N LYS A 46 4.58 -12.82 2.97
CA LYS A 46 4.48 -12.67 4.42
C LYS A 46 3.57 -11.48 4.79
N GLN A 47 3.69 -10.38 4.09
CA GLN A 47 2.86 -9.19 4.34
C GLN A 47 1.38 -9.50 4.08
N VAL A 48 1.08 -10.19 3.00
CA VAL A 48 -0.29 -10.61 2.69
C VAL A 48 -0.81 -11.57 3.77
N LYS A 49 0.01 -12.54 4.17
CA LYS A 49 -0.36 -13.49 5.20
C LYS A 49 -0.65 -12.80 6.53
N ASN A 50 0.14 -11.79 6.90
CA ASN A 50 -0.08 -11.03 8.12
C ASN A 50 -1.44 -10.33 8.09
N LEU A 51 -1.83 -9.78 6.95
CA LEU A 51 -3.15 -9.16 6.79
C LEU A 51 -4.25 -10.20 6.90
N GLU A 52 -4.09 -11.33 6.25
CA GLU A 52 -5.10 -12.40 6.31
C GLU A 52 -5.27 -12.89 7.75
N ASP A 53 -4.16 -13.04 8.46
CA ASP A 53 -4.21 -13.48 9.87
C ASP A 53 -4.88 -12.42 10.74
N ALA A 54 -4.56 -11.15 10.55
CA ALA A 54 -5.15 -10.05 11.32
C ALA A 54 -6.65 -9.94 11.10
N LEU A 55 -7.10 -10.20 9.87
CA LEU A 55 -8.51 -10.06 9.51
C LEU A 55 -9.28 -11.37 9.68
N GLY A 56 -8.59 -12.50 9.83
CA GLY A 56 -9.23 -13.80 9.93
C GLY A 56 -9.93 -14.19 8.64
N ALA A 57 -9.40 -13.80 7.49
CA ALA A 57 -10.02 -14.05 6.20
C ALA A 57 -8.98 -14.15 5.10
N ALA A 58 -9.25 -15.00 4.12
CA ALA A 58 -8.41 -15.09 2.92
C ALA A 58 -8.72 -13.89 2.03
N LEU A 59 -7.69 -13.26 1.51
CA LEU A 59 -7.80 -12.12 0.60
C LEU A 59 -7.56 -12.53 -0.85
N PHE A 60 -6.83 -13.62 -1.05
CA PHE A 60 -6.53 -14.15 -2.38
C PHE A 60 -6.98 -15.58 -2.51
N LEU A 61 -7.36 -15.93 -3.73
CA LEU A 61 -7.59 -17.30 -4.16
C LEU A 61 -6.46 -17.70 -5.10
N ARG A 62 -5.86 -18.85 -4.84
CA ARG A 62 -4.81 -19.41 -5.69
C ARG A 62 -5.38 -20.63 -6.38
N GLY A 63 -5.53 -20.57 -7.67
CA GLY A 63 -6.09 -21.67 -8.45
C GLY A 63 -5.24 -21.97 -9.66
N GLY A 64 -5.70 -22.92 -10.46
CA GLY A 64 -4.99 -23.34 -11.66
C GLY A 64 -4.84 -22.23 -12.69
N LYS A 65 -5.62 -21.17 -12.59
CA LYS A 65 -5.56 -20.03 -13.51
C LYS A 65 -4.82 -18.83 -12.91
N GLY A 66 -4.16 -19.01 -11.81
CA GLY A 66 -3.38 -17.97 -11.19
C GLY A 66 -4.05 -17.37 -9.96
N LEU A 67 -3.72 -16.12 -9.68
CA LEU A 67 -4.13 -15.43 -8.48
C LEU A 67 -5.36 -14.57 -8.75
N SER A 68 -6.33 -14.61 -7.84
CA SER A 68 -7.49 -13.73 -7.91
C SER A 68 -7.85 -13.27 -6.50
N LEU A 69 -8.70 -12.25 -6.40
CA LEU A 69 -9.13 -11.72 -5.12
C LEU A 69 -10.41 -12.42 -4.66
N THR A 70 -10.50 -12.67 -3.35
CA THR A 70 -11.78 -13.03 -2.74
C THR A 70 -12.66 -11.79 -2.71
N THR A 71 -13.94 -11.94 -2.33
CA THR A 71 -14.84 -10.81 -2.13
C THR A 71 -14.26 -9.85 -1.07
N LYS A 72 -13.76 -10.40 0.04
CA LYS A 72 -13.15 -9.59 1.10
C LYS A 72 -11.87 -8.93 0.61
N GLY A 73 -11.09 -9.66 -0.19
CA GLY A 73 -9.87 -9.10 -0.79
C GLY A 73 -10.18 -7.92 -1.69
N ARG A 74 -11.25 -8.00 -2.48
CA ARG A 74 -11.66 -6.90 -3.35
C ARG A 74 -12.08 -5.67 -2.53
N GLU A 75 -12.85 -5.88 -1.47
CA GLU A 75 -13.25 -4.79 -0.60
C GLU A 75 -12.04 -4.10 0.04
N LEU A 76 -11.11 -4.89 0.56
CA LEU A 76 -9.90 -4.33 1.16
C LEU A 76 -9.03 -3.63 0.11
N TYR A 77 -8.94 -4.20 -1.08
CA TYR A 77 -8.16 -3.60 -2.15
C TYR A 77 -8.68 -2.20 -2.50
N GLU A 78 -9.99 -2.05 -2.65
CA GLU A 78 -10.57 -0.74 -2.97
C GLU A 78 -10.27 0.28 -1.87
N ALA A 79 -10.41 -0.13 -0.61
CA ALA A 79 -10.10 0.75 0.52
C ALA A 79 -8.61 1.10 0.59
N ALA A 80 -7.75 0.11 0.41
CA ALA A 80 -6.30 0.32 0.46
C ALA A 80 -5.84 1.24 -0.67
N ARG A 81 -6.36 1.03 -1.86
CA ARG A 81 -6.04 1.86 -3.03
C ARG A 81 -6.42 3.31 -2.79
N ALA A 82 -7.63 3.54 -2.26
CA ALA A 82 -8.09 4.89 -1.96
C ALA A 82 -7.25 5.55 -0.88
N ALA A 83 -6.95 4.82 0.20
CA ALA A 83 -6.17 5.36 1.32
C ALA A 83 -4.75 5.69 0.90
N LEU A 84 -4.09 4.80 0.18
CA LEU A 84 -2.72 5.03 -0.29
C LEU A 84 -2.68 6.17 -1.30
N GLY A 85 -3.70 6.27 -2.16
CA GLY A 85 -3.82 7.37 -3.11
C GLY A 85 -3.97 8.71 -2.41
N GLN A 86 -4.76 8.78 -1.35
CA GLN A 86 -4.89 9.99 -0.55
C GLN A 86 -3.58 10.38 0.11
N LEU A 87 -2.87 9.42 0.67
CA LEU A 87 -1.57 9.68 1.28
C LEU A 87 -0.57 10.17 0.25
N ALA A 88 -0.50 9.52 -0.90
CA ALA A 88 0.40 9.92 -1.97
C ALA A 88 0.12 11.34 -2.44
N SER A 89 -1.16 11.69 -2.60
CA SER A 89 -1.55 13.04 -3.00
C SER A 89 -1.15 14.07 -1.96
N ALA A 90 -1.32 13.76 -0.69
CA ALA A 90 -0.93 14.65 0.39
C ALA A 90 0.58 14.88 0.41
N VAL A 91 1.34 13.80 0.24
CA VAL A 91 2.81 13.90 0.19
C VAL A 91 3.24 14.75 -0.99
N ASP A 92 2.63 14.54 -2.16
CA ASP A 92 2.95 15.34 -3.35
C ASP A 92 2.66 16.82 -3.12
N ARG A 93 1.53 17.15 -2.50
CA ARG A 93 1.19 18.54 -2.20
C ARG A 93 2.18 19.17 -1.23
N LEU A 94 2.55 18.43 -0.19
CA LEU A 94 3.51 18.93 0.80
C LEU A 94 4.89 19.13 0.18
N GLN A 95 5.32 18.22 -0.66
CA GLN A 95 6.60 18.34 -1.36
C GLN A 95 6.58 19.47 -2.39
N ALA A 96 5.47 19.67 -3.07
CA ALA A 96 5.32 20.76 -4.02
C ALA A 96 5.39 22.13 -3.32
N VAL A 97 4.73 22.27 -2.16
CA VAL A 97 4.79 23.48 -1.37
C VAL A 97 6.23 23.77 -0.93
N ASP A 98 6.92 22.75 -0.45
CA ASP A 98 8.32 22.90 -0.05
C ASP A 98 9.19 23.28 -1.24
N ARG A 99 8.99 22.67 -2.39
CA ARG A 99 9.74 23.02 -3.59
C ARG A 99 9.46 24.44 -4.05
N GLU A 100 8.22 24.87 -4.00
CA GLU A 100 7.85 26.24 -4.33
C GLU A 100 8.46 27.24 -3.37
N SER A 101 8.41 26.95 -2.10
CA SER A 101 9.01 27.77 -1.06
C SER A 101 10.51 27.92 -1.29
N VAL A 102 11.17 26.83 -1.58
CA VAL A 102 12.61 26.84 -1.89
C VAL A 102 12.87 27.62 -3.15
N ALA A 103 12.06 27.43 -4.18
CA ALA A 103 12.23 28.14 -5.46
C ALA A 103 12.06 29.65 -5.30
N VAL A 104 11.12 30.09 -4.45
CA VAL A 104 10.85 31.50 -4.23
C VAL A 104 11.96 32.14 -3.43
N THR A 105 12.47 31.47 -2.42
CA THR A 105 13.50 32.03 -1.54
C THR A 105 14.90 31.63 -1.97
N ALA A 106 15.03 30.59 -2.75
CA ALA A 106 16.32 30.01 -3.07
C ALA A 106 17.08 30.85 -4.07
N THR A 107 18.37 30.80 -3.94
CA THR A 107 19.26 31.30 -4.96
C THR A 107 19.22 30.36 -6.15
N PRO A 108 19.72 30.82 -7.29
CA PRO A 108 19.78 29.95 -8.49
C PRO A 108 20.49 28.62 -8.26
N SER A 109 21.48 28.59 -7.38
CA SER A 109 22.16 27.33 -7.09
C SER A 109 21.26 26.28 -6.51
N PHE A 110 20.23 26.67 -5.80
CA PHE A 110 19.24 25.75 -5.28
C PHE A 110 18.36 25.19 -6.38
N ALA A 111 18.00 26.03 -7.30
CA ALA A 111 17.17 25.62 -8.41
C ALA A 111 17.85 24.58 -9.28
N ALA A 112 19.16 24.52 -9.25
CA ALA A 112 19.91 23.52 -10.01
C ALA A 112 19.81 22.11 -9.45
N LEU A 113 19.32 21.98 -8.24
CA LEU A 113 19.10 20.68 -7.64
C LEU A 113 17.77 20.11 -8.09
#